data_30bdf4c236e8bc65162c4ac8345ea2b2
#
_entry.id   30bdf4c236e8bc65162c4ac8345ea2b2
#
_cell.length_a   1.000
_cell.length_b   1.000
_cell.length_c   1.000
_cell.angle_alpha   90.00
_cell.angle_beta   90.00
_cell.angle_gamma   90.00
#
_symmetry.space_group_name_H-M   'P 1'
#
loop_
_entity.id
_entity.type
_entity.pdbx_description
1 polymer ?
#
loop_
_entity_poly.entity_id
_entity_poly.type
_entity_poly.pdbx_seq_one_letter_code
_entity_poly.pdbx_strand_id
1 'polypeptide(L)'
;MKHLLIILSIFLLSSPVIGQSERPETIIVPVSSMGDVSDTRKQILENTLTNELKKHFRIVPQEKYEQVLEQVFQELEYEECSEDTCIMRVQEMLQVENVFHLQVIGEGKDSQLNLTWRTLDEKKNETDVCLGCGTFQLNDKVMGLVEKLVGEKKVFKDEPVVQKIEKDKTKEMFVTVGQSGFIFTSSDGNTWTNKRTSSGTSKDFYEVTYGNSTFVTVGENGTIHTSSDGTSWIERDSGPSRYLRGVNYGNSIFVTVGDSGTILTSSDGTTWTKRTSGTSRYLRGVTYGNELFVTVGYSGTILTSPEGNWWTKRTSGTSKYLKGVTYGNGLFVTVGGRTILTSTDGNSWTERDSETSESLRGVTHGNSTFVVVGKNGTIITSPDGTTWTERTSGTSEDLYEVTYGNGLFVVVGENGTIITSPDEYFWTERTPGTSVDLFGVSYSQ
;
A
#
# COMPACT_ATOMS: atom_id res chain seq x y z
N MET A 1 59.66 -4.08 -53.15
CA MET A 1 58.35 -4.66 -53.24
C MET A 1 57.58 -4.13 -52.04
N LYS A 2 56.66 -3.23 -52.30
CA LYS A 2 55.89 -2.47 -51.27
C LYS A 2 54.59 -3.21 -50.92
N HIS A 3 54.45 -3.64 -49.71
CA HIS A 3 53.15 -4.19 -49.19
C HIS A 3 52.25 -3.03 -48.84
N LEU A 4 51.15 -2.92 -49.56
CA LEU A 4 50.05 -2.01 -49.30
C LEU A 4 49.09 -2.62 -48.30
N LEU A 5 49.03 -2.10 -47.05
CA LEU A 5 48.07 -2.48 -46.03
C LEU A 5 46.79 -1.69 -46.30
N ILE A 6 45.73 -2.39 -46.69
CA ILE A 6 44.37 -1.85 -46.78
C ILE A 6 43.75 -1.95 -45.39
N ILE A 7 43.57 -0.80 -44.74
CA ILE A 7 42.78 -0.69 -43.49
C ILE A 7 41.32 -0.56 -43.90
N LEU A 8 40.56 -1.66 -43.64
CA LEU A 8 39.11 -1.70 -43.82
C LEU A 8 38.46 -1.03 -42.61
N SER A 9 38.04 0.23 -42.75
CA SER A 9 37.27 0.93 -41.73
C SER A 9 35.86 0.39 -41.72
N ILE A 10 35.55 -0.41 -40.71
CA ILE A 10 34.16 -0.83 -40.41
C ILE A 10 33.48 0.37 -39.75
N PHE A 11 32.69 1.10 -40.52
CA PHE A 11 31.69 2.03 -39.98
C PHE A 11 30.59 1.20 -39.33
N LEU A 12 30.66 1.03 -38.02
CA LEU A 12 29.51 0.65 -37.19
C LEU A 12 28.53 1.83 -37.23
N LEU A 13 27.52 1.71 -38.06
CA LEU A 13 26.32 2.53 -37.99
C LEU A 13 25.63 2.21 -36.67
N SER A 14 25.96 2.94 -35.61
CA SER A 14 25.12 3.00 -34.42
C SER A 14 23.84 3.71 -34.83
N SER A 15 22.77 2.94 -35.02
CA SER A 15 21.41 3.48 -35.05
C SER A 15 21.19 4.30 -33.78
N PRO A 16 20.67 5.52 -33.87
CA PRO A 16 20.29 6.23 -32.67
C PRO A 16 19.20 5.39 -31.97
N VAL A 17 19.48 4.89 -30.77
CA VAL A 17 18.46 4.44 -29.86
C VAL A 17 17.58 5.66 -29.60
N ILE A 18 16.39 5.66 -30.19
CA ILE A 18 15.36 6.68 -29.91
C ILE A 18 15.05 6.49 -28.43
N GLY A 19 15.53 7.45 -27.61
CA GLY A 19 15.34 7.45 -26.18
C GLY A 19 13.85 7.48 -25.84
N GLN A 20 13.43 6.56 -25.01
CA GLN A 20 12.24 6.75 -24.20
C GLN A 20 12.41 8.11 -23.49
N SER A 21 11.43 9.01 -23.60
CA SER A 21 11.44 10.25 -22.85
C SER A 21 11.30 9.91 -21.37
N GLU A 22 12.44 9.75 -20.71
CA GLU A 22 12.46 9.55 -19.26
C GLU A 22 11.89 10.83 -18.63
N ARG A 23 11.03 10.65 -17.62
CA ARG A 23 10.53 11.78 -16.83
C ARG A 23 11.74 12.57 -16.30
N PRO A 24 11.71 13.92 -16.35
CA PRO A 24 12.80 14.72 -15.83
C PRO A 24 13.01 14.41 -14.34
N GLU A 25 14.27 14.39 -13.91
CA GLU A 25 14.61 14.21 -12.51
C GLU A 25 14.29 15.45 -11.70
N THR A 26 13.91 15.24 -10.46
CA THR A 26 13.68 16.31 -9.48
C THR A 26 14.18 15.95 -8.10
N ILE A 27 14.60 16.97 -7.37
CA ILE A 27 14.90 16.92 -5.94
C ILE A 27 13.68 17.46 -5.19
N ILE A 28 13.33 16.81 -4.09
CA ILE A 28 12.42 17.35 -3.08
C ILE A 28 13.26 17.73 -1.86
N VAL A 29 13.30 19.01 -1.56
CA VAL A 29 13.94 19.50 -0.33
C VAL A 29 13.00 19.16 0.84
N PRO A 30 13.53 18.67 1.98
CA PRO A 30 12.72 18.37 3.15
C PRO A 30 11.78 19.52 3.54
N VAL A 31 10.55 19.19 3.94
CA VAL A 31 9.54 20.19 4.29
C VAL A 31 10.01 21.05 5.44
N SER A 32 10.16 22.35 5.20
CA SER A 32 10.46 23.33 6.24
C SER A 32 9.19 23.83 6.93
N SER A 33 9.31 24.26 8.18
CA SER A 33 8.16 24.80 8.92
C SER A 33 8.52 26.01 9.77
N MET A 34 7.54 26.90 9.93
CA MET A 34 7.57 28.01 10.88
C MET A 34 6.32 27.96 11.77
N GLY A 35 6.48 28.29 13.06
CA GLY A 35 5.38 28.25 14.02
C GLY A 35 5.09 26.82 14.53
N ASP A 36 3.84 26.59 14.96
CA ASP A 36 3.44 25.34 15.62
C ASP A 36 3.01 24.26 14.60
N VAL A 37 3.99 23.57 14.02
CA VAL A 37 3.78 22.48 13.06
C VAL A 37 4.47 21.22 13.54
N SER A 38 3.70 20.18 13.88
CA SER A 38 4.24 18.90 14.34
C SER A 38 5.05 18.18 13.26
N ASP A 39 6.07 17.41 13.67
CA ASP A 39 6.88 16.60 12.75
C ASP A 39 6.04 15.58 11.99
N THR A 40 5.04 14.98 12.63
CA THR A 40 4.08 14.08 11.97
C THR A 40 3.34 14.79 10.83
N ARG A 41 2.91 16.04 11.05
CA ARG A 41 2.23 16.83 9.99
C ARG A 41 3.19 17.11 8.83
N LYS A 42 4.43 17.49 9.10
CA LYS A 42 5.47 17.69 8.06
C LYS A 42 5.67 16.44 7.24
N GLN A 43 5.84 15.29 7.89
CA GLN A 43 6.05 14.01 7.23
C GLN A 43 4.88 13.60 6.31
N ILE A 44 3.64 13.82 6.76
CA ILE A 44 2.45 13.53 5.95
C ILE A 44 2.40 14.44 4.70
N LEU A 45 2.69 15.73 4.85
CA LEU A 45 2.68 16.68 3.73
C LEU A 45 3.83 16.42 2.76
N GLU A 46 5.00 16.01 3.24
CA GLU A 46 6.14 15.60 2.42
C GLU A 46 5.83 14.34 1.60
N ASN A 47 5.20 13.35 2.22
CA ASN A 47 4.73 12.15 1.52
C ASN A 47 3.70 12.49 0.44
N THR A 48 2.77 13.41 0.73
CA THR A 48 1.76 13.87 -0.24
C THR A 48 2.42 14.59 -1.41
N LEU A 49 3.35 15.53 -1.14
CA LEU A 49 4.12 16.23 -2.16
C LEU A 49 4.90 15.25 -3.04
N THR A 50 5.61 14.31 -2.42
CA THR A 50 6.40 13.28 -3.11
C THR A 50 5.54 12.42 -4.02
N ASN A 51 4.39 11.97 -3.56
CA ASN A 51 3.48 11.13 -4.33
C ASN A 51 2.88 11.90 -5.51
N GLU A 52 2.55 13.17 -5.33
CA GLU A 52 2.03 14.01 -6.40
C GLU A 52 3.10 14.29 -7.46
N LEU A 53 4.31 14.66 -7.04
CA LEU A 53 5.41 14.93 -7.96
C LEU A 53 5.89 13.69 -8.71
N LYS A 54 5.79 12.49 -8.15
CA LYS A 54 6.09 11.23 -8.86
C LYS A 54 5.27 11.03 -10.13
N LYS A 55 4.12 11.68 -10.26
CA LYS A 55 3.29 11.64 -11.48
C LYS A 55 3.97 12.34 -12.66
N HIS A 56 4.81 13.33 -12.38
CA HIS A 56 5.42 14.23 -13.36
C HIS A 56 6.94 14.07 -13.48
N PHE A 57 7.60 13.62 -12.41
CA PHE A 57 9.06 13.59 -12.29
C PHE A 57 9.56 12.24 -11.78
N ARG A 58 10.83 11.96 -12.01
CA ARG A 58 11.60 10.92 -11.32
C ARG A 58 12.26 11.55 -10.09
N ILE A 59 11.87 11.12 -8.90
CA ILE A 59 12.37 11.70 -7.65
C ILE A 59 13.76 11.15 -7.35
N VAL A 60 14.71 12.03 -7.08
CA VAL A 60 16.03 11.65 -6.55
C VAL A 60 15.85 11.11 -5.13
N PRO A 61 16.41 9.92 -4.79
CA PRO A 61 16.33 9.38 -3.45
C PRO A 61 16.85 10.37 -2.40
N GLN A 62 16.13 10.50 -1.27
CA GLN A 62 16.47 11.43 -0.20
C GLN A 62 17.89 11.22 0.34
N GLU A 63 18.32 9.97 0.50
CA GLU A 63 19.69 9.62 0.91
C GLU A 63 20.76 10.20 -0.02
N LYS A 64 20.50 10.19 -1.32
CA LYS A 64 21.42 10.76 -2.32
C LYS A 64 21.48 12.29 -2.23
N TYR A 65 20.34 12.93 -1.98
CA TYR A 65 20.27 14.36 -1.72
C TYR A 65 21.06 14.75 -0.47
N GLU A 66 20.87 14.03 0.63
CA GLU A 66 21.55 14.28 1.92
C GLU A 66 23.07 14.08 1.82
N GLN A 67 23.53 13.02 1.14
CA GLN A 67 24.95 12.79 0.90
C GLN A 67 25.61 13.95 0.11
N VAL A 68 24.95 14.46 -0.91
CA VAL A 68 25.47 15.57 -1.70
C VAL A 68 25.39 16.88 -0.92
N LEU A 69 24.32 17.09 -0.15
CA LEU A 69 24.19 18.26 0.73
C LEU A 69 25.32 18.32 1.78
N GLU A 70 25.70 17.18 2.35
CA GLU A 70 26.84 17.10 3.28
C GLU A 70 28.16 17.46 2.57
N GLN A 71 28.36 17.04 1.32
CA GLN A 71 29.52 17.43 0.53
C GLN A 71 29.55 18.95 0.26
N VAL A 72 28.41 19.52 -0.07
CA VAL A 72 28.26 20.97 -0.29
C VAL A 72 28.63 21.76 0.97
N PHE A 73 28.20 21.29 2.15
CA PHE A 73 28.57 21.91 3.43
C PHE A 73 30.07 21.80 3.75
N GLN A 74 30.76 20.80 3.21
CA GLN A 74 32.22 20.67 3.36
C GLN A 74 32.99 21.57 2.38
N GLU A 75 32.43 21.86 1.20
CA GLU A 75 33.03 22.69 0.15
C GLU A 75 32.82 24.20 0.38
N LEU A 76 31.67 24.59 0.96
CA LEU A 76 31.32 25.98 1.22
C LEU A 76 31.61 26.34 2.69
N GLU A 77 32.19 27.52 2.93
CA GLU A 77 32.28 28.03 4.31
C GLU A 77 30.85 28.29 4.82
N TYR A 78 30.63 28.00 6.11
CA TYR A 78 29.29 28.05 6.76
C TYR A 78 28.53 29.38 6.54
N GLU A 79 29.25 30.47 6.34
CA GLU A 79 28.68 31.81 6.07
C GLU A 79 28.20 31.99 4.63
N GLU A 80 28.64 31.16 3.68
CA GLU A 80 28.26 31.22 2.26
C GLU A 80 27.07 30.33 1.91
N CYS A 81 26.69 29.39 2.79
CA CYS A 81 25.60 28.47 2.57
C CYS A 81 24.24 29.08 2.98
N SER A 82 23.76 30.06 2.23
CA SER A 82 22.33 30.39 2.32
C SER A 82 21.49 29.23 1.74
N GLU A 83 20.24 29.09 2.21
CA GLU A 83 19.34 28.02 1.73
C GLU A 83 19.30 27.93 0.19
N ASP A 84 19.18 29.07 -0.48
CA ASP A 84 19.14 29.16 -1.94
C ASP A 84 20.47 28.75 -2.59
N THR A 85 21.62 29.16 -2.03
CA THR A 85 22.96 28.87 -2.59
C THR A 85 23.30 27.38 -2.47
N CYS A 86 23.01 26.79 -1.31
CA CYS A 86 23.27 25.37 -1.07
C CYS A 86 22.36 24.47 -1.92
N ILE A 87 21.10 24.79 -2.08
CA ILE A 87 20.17 24.08 -2.96
C ILE A 87 20.65 24.13 -4.41
N MET A 88 21.08 25.28 -4.91
CA MET A 88 21.62 25.41 -6.27
C MET A 88 22.88 24.55 -6.46
N ARG A 89 23.76 24.51 -5.48
CA ARG A 89 24.99 23.69 -5.56
C ARG A 89 24.69 22.21 -5.57
N VAL A 90 23.74 21.75 -4.73
CA VAL A 90 23.24 20.36 -4.75
C VAL A 90 22.62 20.03 -6.11
N GLN A 91 21.84 20.94 -6.67
CA GLN A 91 21.21 20.79 -7.98
C GLN A 91 22.25 20.59 -9.10
N GLU A 92 23.31 21.42 -9.10
CA GLU A 92 24.45 21.28 -10.02
C GLU A 92 25.18 19.94 -9.86
N MET A 93 25.50 19.54 -8.62
CA MET A 93 26.23 18.30 -8.34
C MET A 93 25.44 17.05 -8.71
N LEU A 94 24.13 17.07 -8.53
CA LEU A 94 23.24 15.99 -8.93
C LEU A 94 22.85 16.02 -10.40
N GLN A 95 23.16 17.11 -11.12
CA GLN A 95 22.78 17.35 -12.52
C GLN A 95 21.25 17.28 -12.74
N VAL A 96 20.48 17.84 -11.81
CA VAL A 96 19.01 17.79 -11.80
C VAL A 96 18.45 19.17 -12.12
N GLU A 97 17.53 19.25 -13.09
CA GLU A 97 16.95 20.52 -13.54
C GLU A 97 15.88 21.07 -12.59
N ASN A 98 15.19 20.20 -11.82
CA ASN A 98 14.01 20.59 -11.07
C ASN A 98 14.22 20.38 -9.56
N VAL A 99 13.79 21.35 -8.76
CA VAL A 99 13.79 21.28 -7.30
C VAL A 99 12.45 21.79 -6.78
N PHE A 100 11.85 21.05 -5.86
CA PHE A 100 10.65 21.45 -5.14
C PHE A 100 10.94 21.59 -3.65
N HIS A 101 10.41 22.68 -3.06
CA HIS A 101 10.47 22.94 -1.62
C HIS A 101 9.11 23.38 -1.12
N LEU A 102 8.58 22.66 -0.12
CA LEU A 102 7.34 23.01 0.58
C LEU A 102 7.67 23.60 1.94
N GLN A 103 7.18 24.79 2.21
CA GLN A 103 7.22 25.43 3.51
C GLN A 103 5.82 25.49 4.12
N VAL A 104 5.70 25.13 5.40
CA VAL A 104 4.46 25.19 6.16
C VAL A 104 4.59 26.21 7.28
N ILE A 105 3.71 27.20 7.30
CA ILE A 105 3.64 28.18 8.37
C ILE A 105 2.37 27.91 9.18
N GLY A 106 2.52 27.58 10.46
CA GLY A 106 1.41 27.24 11.36
C GLY A 106 1.20 28.34 12.42
N GLU A 107 -0.04 28.75 12.59
CA GLU A 107 -0.47 29.66 13.69
C GLU A 107 -1.78 29.12 14.29
N GLY A 108 -1.67 28.46 15.43
CA GLY A 108 -2.81 27.80 16.08
C GLY A 108 -3.43 26.71 15.23
N LYS A 109 -4.67 26.92 14.76
CA LYS A 109 -5.38 25.99 13.85
C LYS A 109 -5.23 26.34 12.37
N ASP A 110 -4.62 27.49 12.07
CA ASP A 110 -4.46 27.97 10.71
C ASP A 110 -3.10 27.57 10.15
N SER A 111 -3.04 27.38 8.84
CA SER A 111 -1.80 27.02 8.16
C SER A 111 -1.72 27.69 6.80
N GLN A 112 -0.53 28.16 6.46
CA GLN A 112 -0.18 28.61 5.12
C GLN A 112 0.83 27.63 4.52
N LEU A 113 0.62 27.28 3.28
CA LEU A 113 1.50 26.41 2.50
C LEU A 113 2.13 27.24 1.38
N ASN A 114 3.45 27.23 1.28
CA ASN A 114 4.20 27.85 0.19
C ASN A 114 4.97 26.76 -0.54
N LEU A 115 4.62 26.47 -1.79
CA LEU A 115 5.34 25.53 -2.64
C LEU A 115 6.18 26.31 -3.66
N THR A 116 7.49 26.07 -3.62
CA THR A 116 8.46 26.63 -4.57
C THR A 116 8.86 25.54 -5.55
N TRP A 117 8.81 25.86 -6.82
CA TRP A 117 9.45 25.11 -7.91
C TRP A 117 10.56 25.94 -8.50
N ARG A 118 11.77 25.38 -8.52
CA ARG A 118 12.95 26.00 -9.09
C ARG A 118 13.50 25.14 -10.22
N THR A 119 13.84 25.78 -11.32
CA THR A 119 14.71 25.23 -12.38
C THR A 119 16.02 26.02 -12.39
N LEU A 120 16.95 25.69 -13.28
CA LEU A 120 18.19 26.45 -13.45
C LEU A 120 17.92 27.89 -13.88
N ASP A 121 16.83 28.14 -14.60
CA ASP A 121 16.51 29.42 -15.23
C ASP A 121 15.37 30.19 -14.53
N GLU A 122 14.48 29.50 -13.80
CA GLU A 122 13.25 30.08 -13.25
C GLU A 122 12.99 29.64 -11.81
N LYS A 123 12.37 30.53 -11.02
CA LYS A 123 11.79 30.24 -9.69
C LYS A 123 10.33 30.62 -9.70
N LYS A 124 9.44 29.67 -9.41
CA LYS A 124 7.97 29.86 -9.29
C LYS A 124 7.53 29.52 -7.89
N ASN A 125 6.60 30.30 -7.34
CA ASN A 125 6.03 30.06 -6.02
C ASN A 125 4.51 30.08 -6.12
N GLU A 126 3.88 29.15 -5.45
CA GLU A 126 2.44 29.13 -5.21
C GLU A 126 2.15 29.04 -3.71
N THR A 127 1.14 29.76 -3.28
CA THR A 127 0.75 29.84 -1.87
C THR A 127 -0.73 29.51 -1.73
N ASP A 128 -1.07 28.77 -0.69
CA ASP A 128 -2.47 28.55 -0.27
C ASP A 128 -2.58 28.68 1.24
N VAL A 129 -3.74 29.17 1.70
CA VAL A 129 -4.03 29.38 3.12
C VAL A 129 -5.21 28.50 3.52
N CYS A 130 -5.12 27.88 4.67
CA CYS A 130 -6.14 27.01 5.19
C CYS A 130 -6.48 27.38 6.64
N LEU A 131 -7.69 27.88 6.85
CA LEU A 131 -8.17 28.31 8.16
C LEU A 131 -8.86 27.15 8.89
N GLY A 132 -8.37 26.81 10.08
CA GLY A 132 -8.94 25.73 10.90
C GLY A 132 -8.76 24.32 10.36
N CYS A 133 -7.80 24.09 9.47
CA CYS A 133 -7.66 22.85 8.75
C CYS A 133 -6.95 21.75 9.54
N GLY A 134 -7.50 20.54 9.45
CA GLY A 134 -6.78 19.31 9.79
C GLY A 134 -5.74 18.92 8.72
N THR A 135 -4.85 17.97 9.06
CA THR A 135 -3.76 17.55 8.17
C THR A 135 -4.26 17.03 6.81
N PHE A 136 -5.38 16.33 6.76
CA PHE A 136 -5.95 15.81 5.50
C PHE A 136 -6.40 16.92 4.53
N GLN A 137 -6.99 17.99 5.04
CA GLN A 137 -7.37 19.14 4.22
C GLN A 137 -6.15 19.88 3.67
N LEU A 138 -5.03 19.86 4.39
CA LEU A 138 -3.75 20.39 3.91
C LEU A 138 -3.17 19.53 2.76
N ASN A 139 -3.41 18.21 2.74
CA ASN A 139 -3.00 17.36 1.63
C ASN A 139 -3.66 17.79 0.31
N ASP A 140 -4.97 18.05 0.31
CA ASP A 140 -5.69 18.55 -0.87
C ASP A 140 -5.11 19.90 -1.35
N LYS A 141 -4.69 20.74 -0.42
CA LYS A 141 -4.02 22.02 -0.75
C LYS A 141 -2.65 21.79 -1.38
N VAL A 142 -1.84 20.87 -0.87
CA VAL A 142 -0.54 20.52 -1.47
C VAL A 142 -0.73 20.00 -2.90
N MET A 143 -1.70 19.12 -3.14
CA MET A 143 -2.01 18.63 -4.50
C MET A 143 -2.39 19.78 -5.44
N GLY A 144 -3.27 20.71 -5.00
CA GLY A 144 -3.65 21.89 -5.76
C GLY A 144 -2.48 22.85 -6.05
N LEU A 145 -1.51 22.99 -5.14
CA LEU A 145 -0.31 23.78 -5.37
C LEU A 145 0.61 23.14 -6.43
N VAL A 146 0.77 21.82 -6.41
CA VAL A 146 1.53 21.11 -7.43
C VAL A 146 0.87 21.28 -8.80
N GLU A 147 -0.44 21.09 -8.89
CA GLU A 147 -1.19 21.27 -10.14
C GLU A 147 -1.03 22.69 -10.72
N LYS A 148 -1.09 23.73 -9.89
CA LYS A 148 -0.88 25.12 -10.30
C LYS A 148 0.53 25.39 -10.81
N LEU A 149 1.57 24.83 -10.15
CA LEU A 149 2.97 25.07 -10.52
C LEU A 149 3.40 24.27 -11.74
N VAL A 150 3.10 22.98 -11.75
CA VAL A 150 3.50 22.07 -12.84
C VAL A 150 2.60 22.29 -14.06
N GLY A 151 1.36 22.75 -13.83
CA GLY A 151 0.36 23.10 -14.85
C GLY A 151 -0.12 21.88 -15.63
N GLU A 152 -1.22 22.04 -16.39
CA GLU A 152 -1.61 21.11 -17.46
C GLU A 152 -0.62 21.15 -18.65
N LYS A 153 0.69 21.16 -18.38
CA LYS A 153 1.68 21.21 -19.45
C LYS A 153 2.13 19.83 -19.85
N LYS A 154 1.67 19.52 -21.06
CA LYS A 154 2.21 18.52 -21.97
C LYS A 154 2.23 17.10 -21.40
N VAL A 155 1.11 16.45 -21.52
CA VAL A 155 1.10 15.13 -22.15
C VAL A 155 2.01 15.26 -23.38
N PHE A 156 3.20 14.69 -23.35
CA PHE A 156 4.05 14.56 -24.52
C PHE A 156 3.26 13.77 -25.55
N LYS A 157 2.72 14.48 -26.55
CA LYS A 157 2.12 13.88 -27.74
C LYS A 157 3.26 13.44 -28.62
N ASP A 158 3.62 12.20 -28.53
CA ASP A 158 4.28 11.49 -29.62
C ASP A 158 3.19 10.82 -30.46
N GLU A 159 2.94 11.32 -31.66
CA GLU A 159 2.29 10.58 -32.75
C GLU A 159 3.36 10.01 -33.68
N PRO A 160 3.06 8.99 -34.47
CA PRO A 160 2.41 7.71 -34.16
C PRO A 160 3.24 6.52 -34.64
N VAL A 161 3.08 5.36 -34.11
CA VAL A 161 2.84 4.09 -34.79
C VAL A 161 2.54 2.98 -33.76
N VAL A 162 1.24 2.67 -33.66
CA VAL A 162 0.63 1.33 -33.49
C VAL A 162 1.22 0.44 -32.39
N GLN A 163 0.69 0.54 -31.30
CA GLN A 163 -0.10 -0.36 -30.45
C GLN A 163 -0.34 0.37 -29.14
N LYS A 164 -1.58 0.79 -29.00
CA LYS A 164 -2.14 1.37 -27.79
C LYS A 164 -1.97 0.38 -26.63
N ILE A 165 -0.81 0.39 -25.99
CA ILE A 165 -0.71 -0.03 -24.62
C ILE A 165 -1.18 1.21 -23.86
N GLU A 166 -2.47 1.30 -23.63
CA GLU A 166 -2.98 2.13 -22.56
C GLU A 166 -2.23 1.67 -21.33
N LYS A 167 -1.34 2.53 -20.81
CA LYS A 167 -0.88 2.42 -19.43
C LYS A 167 -2.14 2.71 -18.63
N ASP A 168 -2.88 1.62 -18.38
CA ASP A 168 -4.08 1.60 -17.59
C ASP A 168 -3.73 2.32 -16.28
N LYS A 169 -4.38 3.47 -16.02
CA LYS A 169 -4.57 3.91 -14.64
C LYS A 169 -5.11 2.67 -13.97
N THR A 170 -4.37 2.09 -13.04
CA THR A 170 -4.90 0.99 -12.24
C THR A 170 -6.23 1.48 -11.72
N LYS A 171 -7.30 0.96 -12.34
CA LYS A 171 -8.65 1.41 -12.05
C LYS A 171 -8.88 1.03 -10.60
N GLU A 172 -9.04 2.02 -9.73
CA GLU A 172 -9.40 1.78 -8.35
C GLU A 172 -10.55 0.78 -8.31
N MET A 173 -10.34 -0.34 -7.65
CA MET A 173 -11.32 -1.43 -7.66
C MET A 173 -11.19 -2.33 -6.43
N PHE A 174 -12.31 -2.92 -6.09
CA PHE A 174 -12.36 -4.07 -5.19
C PHE A 174 -12.10 -5.35 -5.97
N VAL A 175 -11.33 -6.24 -5.37
CA VAL A 175 -11.11 -7.61 -5.84
C VAL A 175 -11.47 -8.56 -4.72
N THR A 176 -12.34 -9.54 -4.99
CA THR A 176 -12.61 -10.65 -4.07
C THR A 176 -12.25 -11.99 -4.71
N VAL A 177 -11.76 -12.89 -3.87
CA VAL A 177 -11.28 -14.21 -4.27
C VAL A 177 -11.94 -15.30 -3.41
N GLY A 178 -12.08 -16.49 -3.97
CA GLY A 178 -12.75 -17.56 -3.25
C GLY A 178 -12.52 -18.95 -3.78
N GLN A 179 -13.49 -19.80 -3.50
CA GLN A 179 -13.48 -21.21 -3.82
C GLN A 179 -13.27 -21.46 -5.32
N SER A 180 -12.56 -22.56 -5.65
CA SER A 180 -12.36 -23.05 -7.02
C SER A 180 -11.76 -22.02 -8.00
N GLY A 181 -10.92 -21.11 -7.50
CA GLY A 181 -10.24 -20.09 -8.30
C GLY A 181 -11.13 -18.96 -8.80
N PHE A 182 -12.29 -18.74 -8.18
CA PHE A 182 -13.15 -17.62 -8.54
C PHE A 182 -12.55 -16.31 -8.08
N ILE A 183 -12.65 -15.31 -8.97
CA ILE A 183 -12.24 -13.93 -8.74
C ILE A 183 -13.34 -13.02 -9.28
N PHE A 184 -13.75 -12.05 -8.47
CA PHE A 184 -14.68 -11.01 -8.88
C PHE A 184 -14.06 -9.65 -8.68
N THR A 185 -14.44 -8.70 -9.53
CA THR A 185 -13.99 -7.30 -9.43
C THR A 185 -15.16 -6.36 -9.43
N SER A 186 -15.02 -5.23 -8.75
CA SER A 186 -16.01 -4.15 -8.72
C SER A 186 -15.30 -2.81 -8.62
N SER A 187 -15.72 -1.82 -9.40
CA SER A 187 -15.22 -0.45 -9.32
C SER A 187 -15.95 0.41 -8.28
N ASP A 188 -17.14 -0.04 -7.85
CA ASP A 188 -18.05 0.72 -6.98
C ASP A 188 -18.50 -0.03 -5.72
N GLY A 189 -18.04 -1.28 -5.56
CA GLY A 189 -18.47 -2.17 -4.48
C GLY A 189 -19.91 -2.70 -4.64
N ASN A 190 -20.66 -2.22 -5.62
CA ASN A 190 -22.08 -2.57 -5.82
C ASN A 190 -22.27 -3.60 -6.94
N THR A 191 -21.58 -3.41 -8.05
CA THR A 191 -21.67 -4.27 -9.24
C THR A 191 -20.43 -5.13 -9.37
N TRP A 192 -20.61 -6.45 -9.33
CA TRP A 192 -19.50 -7.42 -9.34
C TRP A 192 -19.43 -8.19 -10.65
N THR A 193 -18.22 -8.28 -11.20
CA THR A 193 -17.97 -8.99 -12.47
C THR A 193 -17.00 -10.16 -12.22
N ASN A 194 -17.38 -11.35 -12.71
CA ASN A 194 -16.52 -12.52 -12.60
C ASN A 194 -15.30 -12.41 -13.53
N LYS A 195 -14.11 -12.58 -12.97
CA LYS A 195 -12.80 -12.52 -13.65
C LYS A 195 -11.99 -13.80 -13.34
N ARG A 196 -12.55 -14.95 -13.65
CA ARG A 196 -11.87 -16.21 -13.42
C ARG A 196 -10.47 -16.20 -14.03
N THR A 197 -9.49 -16.80 -13.34
CA THR A 197 -8.11 -16.86 -13.82
C THR A 197 -7.98 -17.49 -15.21
N SER A 198 -7.13 -16.94 -16.05
CA SER A 198 -6.85 -17.50 -17.38
C SER A 198 -6.29 -18.91 -17.35
N SER A 199 -5.65 -19.31 -16.26
CA SER A 199 -5.13 -20.67 -16.03
C SER A 199 -6.22 -21.71 -15.73
N GLY A 200 -7.46 -21.26 -15.46
CA GLY A 200 -8.59 -22.14 -15.17
C GLY A 200 -8.38 -23.01 -13.92
N THR A 201 -7.59 -22.54 -12.95
CA THR A 201 -7.33 -23.28 -11.71
C THR A 201 -8.62 -23.62 -10.98
N SER A 202 -8.67 -24.81 -10.37
CA SER A 202 -9.74 -25.22 -9.46
C SER A 202 -9.33 -25.12 -7.99
N LYS A 203 -8.14 -24.56 -7.70
CA LYS A 203 -7.65 -24.39 -6.34
C LYS A 203 -8.32 -23.18 -5.69
N ASP A 204 -8.57 -23.27 -4.39
CA ASP A 204 -9.14 -22.19 -3.62
C ASP A 204 -8.12 -21.05 -3.43
N PHE A 205 -8.57 -19.81 -3.57
CA PHE A 205 -7.85 -18.63 -3.13
C PHE A 205 -8.38 -18.16 -1.78
N TYR A 206 -7.50 -17.93 -0.82
CA TYR A 206 -7.89 -17.61 0.54
C TYR A 206 -7.79 -16.12 0.86
N GLU A 207 -6.85 -15.42 0.24
CA GLU A 207 -6.61 -13.99 0.52
C GLU A 207 -6.08 -13.28 -0.73
N VAL A 208 -6.34 -11.98 -0.79
CA VAL A 208 -5.85 -11.08 -1.84
C VAL A 208 -5.41 -9.76 -1.22
N THR A 209 -4.32 -9.21 -1.72
CA THR A 209 -3.83 -7.88 -1.35
C THR A 209 -3.42 -7.09 -2.59
N TYR A 210 -3.34 -5.77 -2.44
CA TYR A 210 -2.80 -4.88 -3.46
C TYR A 210 -1.60 -4.12 -2.91
N GLY A 211 -0.58 -3.97 -3.71
CA GLY A 211 0.61 -3.18 -3.40
C GLY A 211 1.53 -3.10 -4.60
N ASN A 212 2.36 -2.07 -4.67
CA ASN A 212 3.28 -1.85 -5.79
C ASN A 212 2.61 -2.04 -7.17
N SER A 213 1.42 -1.45 -7.36
CA SER A 213 0.61 -1.57 -8.60
C SER A 213 0.29 -3.02 -9.01
N THR A 214 0.25 -3.95 -8.05
CA THR A 214 0.04 -5.38 -8.31
C THR A 214 -0.90 -5.98 -7.28
N PHE A 215 -1.93 -6.68 -7.74
CA PHE A 215 -2.71 -7.59 -6.91
C PHE A 215 -1.95 -8.91 -6.76
N VAL A 216 -1.94 -9.44 -5.55
CA VAL A 216 -1.41 -10.77 -5.23
C VAL A 216 -2.48 -11.55 -4.52
N THR A 217 -2.87 -12.72 -5.05
CA THR A 217 -3.73 -13.68 -4.36
C THR A 217 -2.98 -14.94 -4.02
N VAL A 218 -3.31 -15.54 -2.87
CA VAL A 218 -2.67 -16.75 -2.36
C VAL A 218 -3.71 -17.78 -1.96
N GLY A 219 -3.34 -19.05 -1.97
CA GLY A 219 -4.33 -20.08 -1.73
C GLY A 219 -3.79 -21.49 -1.50
N GLU A 220 -4.60 -22.46 -1.93
CA GLU A 220 -4.40 -23.88 -1.74
C GLU A 220 -3.13 -24.38 -2.42
N ASN A 221 -2.39 -25.31 -1.75
CA ASN A 221 -1.21 -25.96 -2.28
C ASN A 221 -0.10 -25.02 -2.78
N GLY A 222 0.07 -23.86 -2.11
CA GLY A 222 1.09 -22.89 -2.47
C GLY A 222 0.72 -22.02 -3.69
N THR A 223 -0.52 -22.03 -4.12
CA THR A 223 -0.96 -21.22 -5.26
C THR A 223 -0.76 -19.74 -4.98
N ILE A 224 -0.11 -19.05 -5.91
CA ILE A 224 0.03 -17.60 -5.96
C ILE A 224 -0.32 -17.14 -7.38
N HIS A 225 -1.17 -16.14 -7.50
CA HIS A 225 -1.42 -15.44 -8.77
C HIS A 225 -1.23 -13.95 -8.59
N THR A 226 -0.78 -13.29 -9.65
CA THR A 226 -0.60 -11.83 -9.69
C THR A 226 -1.35 -11.22 -10.84
N SER A 227 -1.80 -9.97 -10.66
CA SER A 227 -2.45 -9.19 -11.70
C SER A 227 -2.12 -7.71 -11.52
N SER A 228 -1.85 -7.00 -12.61
CA SER A 228 -1.69 -5.53 -12.61
C SER A 228 -3.02 -4.80 -12.81
N ASP A 229 -4.06 -5.49 -13.33
CA ASP A 229 -5.33 -4.89 -13.75
C ASP A 229 -6.56 -5.50 -13.05
N GLY A 230 -6.36 -6.48 -12.14
CA GLY A 230 -7.42 -7.22 -11.46
C GLY A 230 -8.21 -8.18 -12.37
N THR A 231 -7.90 -8.22 -13.67
CA THR A 231 -8.64 -8.99 -14.67
C THR A 231 -7.85 -10.14 -15.30
N SER A 232 -6.58 -9.92 -15.56
CA SER A 232 -5.65 -10.88 -16.14
C SER A 232 -4.72 -11.38 -15.05
N TRP A 233 -4.78 -12.68 -14.74
CA TRP A 233 -4.03 -13.27 -13.64
C TRP A 233 -2.99 -14.27 -14.12
N ILE A 234 -1.79 -14.19 -13.54
CA ILE A 234 -0.65 -15.03 -13.89
C ILE A 234 -0.22 -15.83 -12.68
N GLU A 235 -0.15 -17.18 -12.83
CA GLU A 235 0.36 -18.05 -11.77
C GLU A 235 1.85 -17.82 -11.52
N ARG A 236 2.26 -17.85 -10.25
CA ARG A 236 3.64 -17.67 -9.79
C ARG A 236 4.10 -18.88 -9.00
N ASP A 237 5.38 -19.20 -9.12
CA ASP A 237 5.96 -20.27 -8.33
C ASP A 237 6.24 -19.81 -6.89
N SER A 238 5.61 -20.45 -5.93
CA SER A 238 5.85 -20.22 -4.50
C SER A 238 6.97 -21.11 -3.93
N GLY A 239 7.40 -22.13 -4.66
CA GLY A 239 8.32 -23.17 -4.20
C GLY A 239 7.65 -24.23 -3.30
N PRO A 240 7.15 -23.93 -2.10
CA PRO A 240 6.52 -24.93 -1.23
C PRO A 240 5.03 -25.15 -1.55
N SER A 241 4.61 -26.41 -1.66
CA SER A 241 3.20 -26.81 -1.84
C SER A 241 2.39 -26.79 -0.53
N ARG A 242 2.54 -25.72 0.28
CA ARG A 242 1.79 -25.52 1.53
C ARG A 242 0.66 -24.54 1.30
N TYR A 243 -0.43 -24.69 2.02
CA TYR A 243 -1.54 -23.72 1.97
C TYR A 243 -1.05 -22.35 2.44
N LEU A 244 -1.19 -21.35 1.61
CA LEU A 244 -0.94 -19.95 1.92
C LEU A 244 -2.27 -19.32 2.32
N ARG A 245 -2.34 -18.71 3.50
CA ARG A 245 -3.58 -18.33 4.14
C ARG A 245 -3.83 -16.83 4.19
N GLY A 246 -2.75 -16.07 4.28
CA GLY A 246 -2.80 -14.63 4.36
C GLY A 246 -1.69 -14.00 3.52
N VAL A 247 -1.95 -12.83 2.97
CA VAL A 247 -0.97 -12.02 2.24
C VAL A 247 -1.22 -10.54 2.53
N ASN A 248 -0.14 -9.80 2.72
CA ASN A 248 -0.20 -8.35 2.90
C ASN A 248 1.02 -7.68 2.25
N TYR A 249 0.86 -6.43 1.87
CA TYR A 249 1.92 -5.58 1.36
C TYR A 249 2.25 -4.47 2.37
N GLY A 250 3.52 -4.29 2.64
CA GLY A 250 4.02 -3.22 3.50
C GLY A 250 5.54 -3.12 3.38
N ASN A 251 6.12 -2.01 3.76
CA ASN A 251 7.57 -1.77 3.66
C ASN A 251 8.15 -2.20 2.30
N SER A 252 7.45 -1.89 1.21
CA SER A 252 7.83 -2.21 -0.18
C SER A 252 8.00 -3.71 -0.48
N ILE A 253 7.45 -4.61 0.34
CA ILE A 253 7.44 -6.05 0.10
C ILE A 253 6.06 -6.67 0.33
N PHE A 254 5.80 -7.75 -0.37
CA PHE A 254 4.72 -8.68 -0.08
C PHE A 254 5.19 -9.72 0.94
N VAL A 255 4.35 -10.02 1.91
CA VAL A 255 4.55 -11.10 2.87
C VAL A 255 3.34 -12.02 2.80
N THR A 256 3.56 -13.32 2.55
CA THR A 256 2.51 -14.34 2.66
C THR A 256 2.83 -15.34 3.75
N VAL A 257 1.79 -15.79 4.44
CA VAL A 257 1.89 -16.71 5.58
C VAL A 257 0.96 -17.89 5.39
N GLY A 258 1.27 -19.04 6.03
CA GLY A 258 0.46 -20.23 5.81
C GLY A 258 0.73 -21.40 6.76
N ASP A 259 0.29 -22.56 6.31
CA ASP A 259 0.34 -23.80 7.08
C ASP A 259 1.79 -24.20 7.41
N SER A 260 1.96 -24.87 8.56
CA SER A 260 3.26 -25.33 9.09
C SER A 260 4.29 -24.21 9.27
N GLY A 261 3.84 -22.99 9.62
CA GLY A 261 4.71 -21.84 9.84
C GLY A 261 5.35 -21.30 8.57
N THR A 262 4.76 -21.56 7.40
CA THR A 262 5.27 -21.04 6.12
C THR A 262 5.21 -19.51 6.13
N ILE A 263 6.32 -18.86 5.74
CA ILE A 263 6.40 -17.43 5.43
C ILE A 263 7.21 -17.30 4.15
N LEU A 264 6.68 -16.55 3.17
CA LEU A 264 7.38 -16.16 1.96
C LEU A 264 7.35 -14.65 1.83
N THR A 265 8.37 -14.07 1.22
CA THR A 265 8.46 -12.63 0.92
C THR A 265 8.81 -12.41 -0.54
N SER A 266 8.32 -11.31 -1.10
CA SER A 266 8.61 -10.90 -2.47
C SER A 266 8.61 -9.37 -2.57
N SER A 267 9.55 -8.78 -3.31
CA SER A 267 9.56 -7.33 -3.58
C SER A 267 8.69 -6.95 -4.78
N ASP A 268 8.41 -7.91 -5.67
CA ASP A 268 7.76 -7.69 -6.97
C ASP A 268 6.48 -8.52 -7.18
N GLY A 269 6.13 -9.39 -6.21
CA GLY A 269 5.02 -10.34 -6.30
C GLY A 269 5.30 -11.53 -7.23
N THR A 270 6.45 -11.57 -7.93
CA THR A 270 6.76 -12.62 -8.92
C THR A 270 7.75 -13.64 -8.41
N THR A 271 8.77 -13.21 -7.70
CA THR A 271 9.83 -14.05 -7.13
C THR A 271 9.67 -14.15 -5.62
N TRP A 272 9.49 -15.34 -5.10
CA TRP A 272 9.20 -15.57 -3.68
C TRP A 272 10.35 -16.26 -2.95
N THR A 273 10.71 -15.71 -1.81
CA THR A 273 11.78 -16.21 -0.94
C THR A 273 11.23 -16.72 0.37
N LYS A 274 11.54 -17.98 0.72
CA LYS A 274 11.13 -18.57 1.99
C LYS A 274 11.90 -17.96 3.16
N ARG A 275 11.17 -17.65 4.25
CA ARG A 275 11.71 -17.12 5.50
C ARG A 275 11.52 -18.10 6.66
N THR A 276 12.39 -18.03 7.65
CA THR A 276 12.30 -18.87 8.84
C THR A 276 11.39 -18.22 9.87
N SER A 277 10.25 -18.84 10.14
CA SER A 277 9.26 -18.34 11.12
C SER A 277 9.58 -18.74 12.58
N GLY A 278 10.41 -19.75 12.79
CA GLY A 278 10.67 -20.30 14.13
C GLY A 278 9.50 -21.10 14.75
N THR A 279 8.47 -21.42 13.95
CA THR A 279 7.30 -22.18 14.40
C THR A 279 6.83 -23.18 13.36
N SER A 280 6.18 -24.26 13.81
CA SER A 280 5.43 -25.17 12.95
C SER A 280 3.89 -24.94 13.04
N ARG A 281 3.46 -23.94 13.77
CA ARG A 281 2.03 -23.59 13.90
C ARG A 281 1.53 -22.98 12.59
N TYR A 282 0.25 -23.19 12.32
CA TYR A 282 -0.40 -22.54 11.16
C TYR A 282 -0.53 -21.04 11.40
N LEU A 283 -0.05 -20.26 10.44
CA LEU A 283 -0.22 -18.82 10.39
C LEU A 283 -1.41 -18.49 9.49
N ARG A 284 -2.20 -17.49 9.85
CA ARG A 284 -3.46 -17.17 9.18
C ARG A 284 -3.51 -15.77 8.61
N GLY A 285 -3.39 -14.78 9.45
CA GLY A 285 -3.41 -13.37 9.06
C GLY A 285 -2.01 -12.76 9.12
N VAL A 286 -1.79 -11.76 8.30
CA VAL A 286 -0.61 -10.91 8.34
C VAL A 286 -1.00 -9.48 7.99
N THR A 287 -0.44 -8.51 8.70
CA THR A 287 -0.61 -7.07 8.44
C THR A 287 0.71 -6.33 8.59
N TYR A 288 0.78 -5.13 8.04
CA TYR A 288 1.88 -4.20 8.27
C TYR A 288 1.33 -2.88 8.84
N GLY A 289 1.96 -2.38 9.87
CA GLY A 289 1.64 -1.09 10.47
C GLY A 289 2.69 -0.72 11.50
N ASN A 290 2.85 0.56 11.79
CA ASN A 290 3.85 1.07 12.72
C ASN A 290 5.24 0.46 12.48
N GLU A 291 5.68 0.42 11.21
CA GLU A 291 6.97 -0.14 10.76
C GLU A 291 7.20 -1.61 11.13
N LEU A 292 6.11 -2.36 11.35
CA LEU A 292 6.16 -3.73 11.82
C LEU A 292 5.18 -4.63 11.09
N PHE A 293 5.66 -5.76 10.57
CA PHE A 293 4.81 -6.87 10.18
C PHE A 293 4.38 -7.65 11.42
N VAL A 294 3.10 -7.96 11.50
CA VAL A 294 2.52 -8.82 12.53
C VAL A 294 1.78 -9.97 11.84
N THR A 295 2.10 -11.21 12.19
CA THR A 295 1.34 -12.38 11.75
C THR A 295 0.79 -13.15 12.94
N VAL A 296 -0.41 -13.68 12.77
CA VAL A 296 -1.17 -14.38 13.80
C VAL A 296 -1.60 -15.77 13.33
N GLY A 297 -1.90 -16.67 14.28
CA GLY A 297 -2.29 -18.02 13.91
C GLY A 297 -2.75 -18.91 15.07
N TYR A 298 -2.62 -20.21 14.85
CA TYR A 298 -3.06 -21.27 15.74
C TYR A 298 -2.40 -21.20 17.13
N SER A 299 -3.14 -21.58 18.16
CA SER A 299 -2.68 -21.63 19.55
C SER A 299 -2.12 -20.31 20.04
N GLY A 300 -2.72 -19.19 19.67
CA GLY A 300 -2.31 -17.85 20.07
C GLY A 300 -0.95 -17.45 19.52
N THR A 301 -0.50 -18.04 18.42
CA THR A 301 0.78 -17.67 17.81
C THR A 301 0.72 -16.25 17.30
N ILE A 302 1.68 -15.42 17.73
CA ILE A 302 1.96 -14.09 17.18
C ILE A 302 3.45 -13.99 16.89
N LEU A 303 3.80 -13.59 15.68
CA LEU A 303 5.17 -13.29 15.28
C LEU A 303 5.24 -11.88 14.73
N THR A 304 6.37 -11.21 14.94
CA THR A 304 6.61 -9.85 14.43
C THR A 304 7.94 -9.77 13.70
N SER A 305 8.01 -8.89 12.71
CA SER A 305 9.21 -8.61 11.93
C SER A 305 9.20 -7.19 11.37
N PRO A 306 10.22 -6.35 11.57
CA PRO A 306 10.28 -5.03 10.93
C PRO A 306 10.39 -5.11 9.40
N GLU A 307 11.21 -6.05 8.90
CA GLU A 307 11.57 -6.14 7.48
C GLU A 307 11.01 -7.39 6.77
N GLY A 308 10.24 -8.25 7.47
CA GLY A 308 9.75 -9.52 6.92
C GLY A 308 10.81 -10.64 6.81
N ASN A 309 12.07 -10.37 7.14
CA ASN A 309 13.20 -11.31 7.00
C ASN A 309 13.40 -12.18 8.24
N TRP A 310 13.32 -11.60 9.43
CA TRP A 310 13.54 -12.24 10.72
C TRP A 310 12.29 -12.09 11.58
N TRP A 311 11.78 -13.21 12.09
CA TRP A 311 10.52 -13.25 12.82
C TRP A 311 10.75 -13.58 14.29
N THR A 312 10.19 -12.77 15.15
CA THR A 312 10.28 -12.91 16.61
C THR A 312 8.93 -13.31 17.19
N LYS A 313 8.90 -14.38 17.98
CA LYS A 313 7.67 -14.83 18.66
C LYS A 313 7.32 -13.88 19.79
N ARG A 314 6.01 -13.54 19.89
CA ARG A 314 5.45 -12.70 20.95
C ARG A 314 4.50 -13.49 21.83
N THR A 315 4.30 -13.03 23.06
CA THR A 315 3.38 -13.66 24.01
C THR A 315 2.00 -13.03 23.83
N SER A 316 1.05 -13.82 23.35
CA SER A 316 -0.35 -13.37 23.13
C SER A 316 -1.20 -13.38 24.41
N GLY A 317 -0.78 -14.11 25.44
CA GLY A 317 -1.58 -14.36 26.64
C GLY A 317 -2.72 -15.39 26.45
N THR A 318 -2.88 -15.94 25.26
CA THR A 318 -3.97 -16.87 24.94
C THR A 318 -3.49 -18.12 24.21
N SER A 319 -4.22 -19.21 24.32
CA SER A 319 -4.07 -20.41 23.48
C SER A 319 -5.15 -20.51 22.38
N LYS A 320 -5.97 -19.48 22.26
CA LYS A 320 -7.04 -19.42 21.28
C LYS A 320 -6.48 -19.30 19.85
N TYR A 321 -7.37 -19.47 18.91
CA TYR A 321 -7.14 -19.45 17.49
C TYR A 321 -7.25 -18.02 16.97
N LEU A 322 -6.17 -17.41 16.51
CA LEU A 322 -6.17 -16.07 15.90
C LEU A 322 -6.24 -16.22 14.38
N LYS A 323 -7.10 -15.44 13.73
CA LYS A 323 -7.37 -15.53 12.28
C LYS A 323 -7.03 -14.24 11.55
N GLY A 324 -7.73 -13.15 11.86
CA GLY A 324 -7.54 -11.83 11.25
C GLY A 324 -6.63 -10.95 12.10
N VAL A 325 -5.91 -10.05 11.44
CA VAL A 325 -5.12 -9.00 12.09
C VAL A 325 -5.06 -7.77 11.20
N THR A 326 -5.26 -6.60 11.79
CA THR A 326 -5.16 -5.30 11.12
C THR A 326 -4.40 -4.29 11.98
N TYR A 327 -3.99 -3.19 11.36
CA TYR A 327 -3.46 -2.01 12.04
C TYR A 327 -4.23 -0.79 11.62
N GLY A 328 -4.64 0.02 12.57
CA GLY A 328 -5.32 1.29 12.34
C GLY A 328 -5.35 2.12 13.61
N ASN A 329 -5.44 3.43 13.47
CA ASN A 329 -5.51 4.37 14.58
C ASN A 329 -4.45 4.14 15.68
N GLY A 330 -3.21 3.79 15.27
CA GLY A 330 -2.10 3.52 16.20
C GLY A 330 -2.20 2.18 16.95
N LEU A 331 -3.10 1.27 16.56
CA LEU A 331 -3.40 0.04 17.28
C LEU A 331 -3.40 -1.17 16.34
N PHE A 332 -2.72 -2.23 16.72
CA PHE A 332 -2.93 -3.57 16.15
C PHE A 332 -4.14 -4.21 16.82
N VAL A 333 -5.02 -4.78 16.02
CA VAL A 333 -6.17 -5.56 16.46
C VAL A 333 -6.12 -6.93 15.81
N THR A 334 -6.19 -8.01 16.61
CA THR A 334 -6.31 -9.38 16.08
C THR A 334 -7.52 -10.07 16.65
N VAL A 335 -8.16 -10.87 15.83
CA VAL A 335 -9.40 -11.57 16.16
C VAL A 335 -9.32 -13.05 15.83
N GLY A 336 -10.09 -13.87 16.55
CA GLY A 336 -10.25 -15.28 16.23
C GLY A 336 -10.99 -16.05 17.31
N GLY A 337 -11.89 -16.95 16.91
CA GLY A 337 -12.84 -17.52 17.86
C GLY A 337 -13.67 -16.41 18.52
N ARG A 338 -13.65 -16.33 19.85
CA ARG A 338 -14.33 -15.27 20.62
C ARG A 338 -13.34 -14.25 21.21
N THR A 339 -12.12 -14.24 20.70
CA THR A 339 -11.02 -13.46 21.27
C THR A 339 -10.74 -12.26 20.39
N ILE A 340 -10.56 -11.12 21.02
CA ILE A 340 -9.96 -9.90 20.46
C ILE A 340 -8.74 -9.56 21.30
N LEU A 341 -7.58 -9.38 20.67
CA LEU A 341 -6.40 -8.85 21.34
C LEU A 341 -6.01 -7.54 20.66
N THR A 342 -5.51 -6.60 21.46
CA THR A 342 -5.02 -5.31 20.99
C THR A 342 -3.60 -5.05 21.44
N SER A 343 -2.83 -4.32 20.65
CA SER A 343 -1.44 -3.93 20.96
C SER A 343 -1.09 -2.62 20.27
N THR A 344 -0.41 -1.71 20.97
CA THR A 344 0.12 -0.48 20.38
C THR A 344 1.50 -0.67 19.75
N ASP A 345 2.24 -1.70 20.19
CA ASP A 345 3.64 -1.93 19.82
C ASP A 345 3.89 -3.28 19.10
N GLY A 346 2.84 -4.10 18.93
CA GLY A 346 2.95 -5.46 18.39
C GLY A 346 3.62 -6.47 19.32
N ASN A 347 4.13 -6.05 20.49
CA ASN A 347 4.88 -6.89 21.44
C ASN A 347 4.03 -7.33 22.63
N SER A 348 3.28 -6.39 23.20
CA SER A 348 2.44 -6.58 24.39
C SER A 348 0.98 -6.59 23.98
N TRP A 349 0.26 -7.66 24.27
CA TRP A 349 -1.10 -7.86 23.83
C TRP A 349 -2.08 -7.91 25.00
N THR A 350 -3.21 -7.23 24.86
CA THR A 350 -4.28 -7.16 25.86
C THR A 350 -5.56 -7.74 25.29
N GLU A 351 -6.19 -8.68 26.02
CA GLU A 351 -7.49 -9.24 25.64
C GLU A 351 -8.60 -8.24 25.89
N ARG A 352 -9.55 -8.16 24.93
CA ARG A 352 -10.74 -7.32 24.98
C ARG A 352 -11.99 -8.18 24.93
N ASP A 353 -13.05 -7.73 25.58
CA ASP A 353 -14.35 -8.37 25.49
C ASP A 353 -14.94 -8.10 24.10
N SER A 354 -15.36 -9.15 23.41
CA SER A 354 -15.95 -9.06 22.09
C SER A 354 -17.45 -8.80 22.09
N GLU A 355 -18.09 -8.85 23.27
CA GLU A 355 -19.54 -8.71 23.45
C GLU A 355 -20.38 -9.68 22.59
N THR A 356 -19.75 -10.73 22.00
CA THR A 356 -20.43 -11.73 21.18
C THR A 356 -20.03 -13.16 21.54
N SER A 357 -20.97 -14.10 21.39
CA SER A 357 -20.70 -15.54 21.52
C SER A 357 -20.20 -16.16 20.21
N GLU A 358 -20.22 -15.43 19.12
CA GLU A 358 -19.90 -15.93 17.80
C GLU A 358 -18.39 -15.97 17.52
N SER A 359 -18.01 -16.78 16.54
CA SER A 359 -16.60 -16.91 16.14
C SER A 359 -16.22 -15.83 15.16
N LEU A 360 -15.30 -14.95 15.55
CA LEU A 360 -14.74 -13.88 14.76
C LEU A 360 -13.71 -14.41 13.74
N ARG A 361 -13.59 -13.74 12.58
CA ARG A 361 -12.75 -14.19 11.46
C ARG A 361 -11.90 -13.08 10.87
N GLY A 362 -12.50 -12.09 10.20
CA GLY A 362 -11.86 -10.97 9.54
C GLY A 362 -11.90 -9.70 10.36
N VAL A 363 -10.95 -8.81 10.16
CA VAL A 363 -10.89 -7.48 10.78
C VAL A 363 -10.22 -6.47 9.89
N THR A 364 -10.81 -5.30 9.74
CA THR A 364 -10.23 -4.14 9.04
C THR A 364 -10.36 -2.87 9.87
N HIS A 365 -9.64 -1.84 9.47
CA HIS A 365 -9.81 -0.48 9.94
C HIS A 365 -10.04 0.46 8.75
N GLY A 366 -11.07 1.27 8.84
CA GLY A 366 -11.41 2.27 7.85
C GLY A 366 -12.36 3.30 8.45
N ASN A 367 -12.46 4.49 7.88
CA ASN A 367 -13.34 5.56 8.36
C ASN A 367 -13.23 5.78 9.90
N SER A 368 -12.00 5.70 10.44
CA SER A 368 -11.71 5.81 11.89
C SER A 368 -12.39 4.74 12.78
N THR A 369 -12.84 3.63 12.19
CA THR A 369 -13.56 2.55 12.89
C THR A 369 -12.94 1.20 12.57
N PHE A 370 -12.79 0.33 13.57
CA PHE A 370 -12.51 -1.08 13.38
C PHE A 370 -13.83 -1.81 13.11
N VAL A 371 -13.82 -2.65 12.08
CA VAL A 371 -14.93 -3.55 11.74
C VAL A 371 -14.44 -4.98 11.79
N VAL A 372 -15.11 -5.82 12.55
CA VAL A 372 -14.84 -7.25 12.71
C VAL A 372 -16.04 -8.04 12.21
N VAL A 373 -15.76 -9.11 11.47
CA VAL A 373 -16.79 -9.99 10.92
C VAL A 373 -16.59 -11.44 11.39
N GLY A 374 -17.67 -12.23 11.38
CA GLY A 374 -17.61 -13.59 11.89
C GLY A 374 -18.75 -14.49 11.44
N LYS A 375 -18.95 -15.57 12.20
CA LYS A 375 -20.00 -16.56 11.92
C LYS A 375 -21.42 -15.98 12.09
N ASN A 376 -22.38 -16.64 11.45
CA ASN A 376 -23.81 -16.32 11.55
C ASN A 376 -24.11 -14.83 11.29
N GLY A 377 -23.42 -14.23 10.30
CA GLY A 377 -23.61 -12.83 9.95
C GLY A 377 -23.12 -11.83 11.00
N THR A 378 -22.29 -12.24 11.96
CA THR A 378 -21.78 -11.35 13.01
C THR A 378 -20.97 -10.22 12.43
N ILE A 379 -21.31 -9.00 12.83
CA ILE A 379 -20.52 -7.78 12.65
C ILE A 379 -20.45 -7.05 13.99
N ILE A 380 -19.25 -6.70 14.43
CA ILE A 380 -19.03 -5.80 15.55
C ILE A 380 -18.10 -4.66 15.15
N THR A 381 -18.31 -3.49 15.71
CA THR A 381 -17.53 -2.29 15.39
C THR A 381 -16.99 -1.61 16.62
N SER A 382 -15.86 -0.93 16.48
CA SER A 382 -15.23 -0.19 17.57
C SER A 382 -14.45 1.02 17.03
N PRO A 383 -14.63 2.24 17.57
CA PRO A 383 -13.84 3.40 17.20
C PRO A 383 -12.42 3.37 17.81
N ASP A 384 -12.23 2.64 18.91
CA ASP A 384 -11.01 2.67 19.71
C ASP A 384 -10.32 1.31 19.90
N GLY A 385 -10.94 0.23 19.37
CA GLY A 385 -10.46 -1.15 19.52
C GLY A 385 -10.66 -1.73 20.94
N THR A 386 -11.31 -1.02 21.85
CA THR A 386 -11.50 -1.45 23.25
C THR A 386 -12.94 -1.75 23.57
N THR A 387 -13.87 -0.94 23.09
CA THR A 387 -15.31 -1.11 23.28
C THR A 387 -15.95 -1.52 21.97
N TRP A 388 -16.63 -2.66 21.96
CA TRP A 388 -17.22 -3.25 20.76
C TRP A 388 -18.74 -3.20 20.79
N THR A 389 -19.35 -2.94 19.66
CA THR A 389 -20.81 -2.85 19.51
C THR A 389 -21.26 -3.72 18.34
N GLU A 390 -22.24 -4.59 18.57
CA GLU A 390 -22.82 -5.44 17.54
C GLU A 390 -23.66 -4.62 16.54
N ARG A 391 -23.58 -5.02 15.26
CA ARG A 391 -24.31 -4.42 14.15
C ARG A 391 -25.15 -5.47 13.43
N THR A 392 -26.27 -5.06 12.88
CA THR A 392 -27.14 -5.94 12.11
C THR A 392 -26.62 -6.03 10.67
N SER A 393 -26.12 -7.19 10.27
CA SER A 393 -25.60 -7.44 8.92
C SER A 393 -26.68 -7.65 7.86
N GLY A 394 -27.86 -8.08 8.27
CA GLY A 394 -28.96 -8.48 7.37
C GLY A 394 -28.84 -9.89 6.79
N THR A 395 -27.81 -10.66 7.16
CA THR A 395 -27.60 -12.05 6.71
C THR A 395 -27.32 -12.98 7.87
N SER A 396 -27.55 -14.28 7.71
CA SER A 396 -27.14 -15.34 8.61
C SER A 396 -25.93 -16.15 8.10
N GLU A 397 -25.40 -15.78 6.91
CA GLU A 397 -24.26 -16.47 6.33
C GLU A 397 -22.96 -16.18 7.11
N ASP A 398 -22.03 -17.12 7.07
CA ASP A 398 -20.71 -16.92 7.67
C ASP A 398 -19.93 -15.85 6.88
N LEU A 399 -19.48 -14.80 7.58
CA LEU A 399 -18.67 -13.73 7.01
C LEU A 399 -17.18 -14.04 7.24
N TYR A 400 -16.37 -13.95 6.19
CA TYR A 400 -14.97 -14.40 6.21
C TYR A 400 -13.97 -13.27 6.32
N GLU A 401 -14.12 -12.23 5.49
CA GLU A 401 -13.16 -11.13 5.42
C GLU A 401 -13.88 -9.78 5.18
N VAL A 402 -13.22 -8.69 5.55
CA VAL A 402 -13.69 -7.33 5.40
C VAL A 402 -12.56 -6.41 5.00
N THR A 403 -12.81 -5.52 4.03
CA THR A 403 -11.88 -4.46 3.62
C THR A 403 -12.58 -3.10 3.62
N TYR A 404 -11.79 -2.03 3.60
CA TYR A 404 -12.27 -0.67 3.40
C TYR A 404 -11.54 -0.02 2.24
N GLY A 405 -12.29 0.61 1.35
CA GLY A 405 -11.73 1.35 0.21
C GLY A 405 -12.79 2.24 -0.42
N ASN A 406 -12.38 3.33 -1.04
CA ASN A 406 -13.29 4.28 -1.71
C ASN A 406 -14.50 4.71 -0.86
N GLY A 407 -14.29 4.90 0.45
CA GLY A 407 -15.36 5.29 1.35
C GLY A 407 -16.36 4.19 1.69
N LEU A 408 -16.07 2.91 1.39
CA LEU A 408 -16.99 1.79 1.52
C LEU A 408 -16.33 0.61 2.26
N PHE A 409 -17.00 0.06 3.24
CA PHE A 409 -16.69 -1.27 3.77
C PHE A 409 -17.30 -2.32 2.85
N VAL A 410 -16.52 -3.33 2.53
CA VAL A 410 -16.95 -4.50 1.74
C VAL A 410 -16.63 -5.76 2.53
N VAL A 411 -17.64 -6.56 2.80
CA VAL A 411 -17.55 -7.84 3.49
C VAL A 411 -17.89 -8.96 2.53
N VAL A 412 -17.15 -10.07 2.61
CA VAL A 412 -17.38 -11.26 1.80
C VAL A 412 -17.54 -12.50 2.70
N GLY A 413 -18.26 -13.51 2.19
CA GLY A 413 -18.61 -14.67 3.00
C GLY A 413 -19.07 -15.90 2.23
N GLU A 414 -19.76 -16.77 2.96
CA GLU A 414 -20.32 -18.02 2.50
C GLU A 414 -21.39 -17.82 1.43
N ASN A 415 -21.55 -18.80 0.53
CA ASN A 415 -22.59 -18.80 -0.51
C ASN A 415 -22.58 -17.55 -1.42
N GLY A 416 -21.42 -16.97 -1.69
CA GLY A 416 -21.28 -15.78 -2.51
C GLY A 416 -21.77 -14.49 -1.83
N THR A 417 -21.90 -14.50 -0.52
CA THR A 417 -22.33 -13.31 0.24
C THR A 417 -21.35 -12.15 0.03
N ILE A 418 -21.89 -11.01 -0.39
CA ILE A 418 -21.22 -9.71 -0.37
C ILE A 418 -22.17 -8.72 0.27
N ILE A 419 -21.74 -8.02 1.30
CA ILE A 419 -22.47 -6.92 1.92
C ILE A 419 -21.58 -5.68 2.01
N THR A 420 -22.17 -4.50 1.88
CA THR A 420 -21.42 -3.25 1.87
C THR A 420 -22.05 -2.22 2.79
N SER A 421 -21.21 -1.34 3.35
CA SER A 421 -21.66 -0.23 4.19
C SER A 421 -20.77 1.01 4.00
N PRO A 422 -21.33 2.21 3.80
CA PRO A 422 -20.54 3.45 3.77
C PRO A 422 -20.23 3.99 5.18
N ASP A 423 -20.94 3.53 6.22
CA ASP A 423 -20.97 4.16 7.53
C ASP A 423 -20.89 3.17 8.71
N GLU A 424 -20.61 1.86 8.47
CA GLU A 424 -20.56 0.75 9.42
C GLU A 424 -21.87 0.44 10.17
N TYR A 425 -22.93 1.23 9.96
CA TYR A 425 -24.23 1.06 10.64
C TYR A 425 -25.24 0.34 9.76
N PHE A 426 -25.32 0.71 8.46
CA PHE A 426 -26.28 0.15 7.52
C PHE A 426 -25.60 -0.72 6.49
N TRP A 427 -25.89 -2.00 6.52
CA TRP A 427 -25.32 -2.99 5.61
C TRP A 427 -26.31 -3.37 4.52
N THR A 428 -25.84 -3.40 3.28
CA THR A 428 -26.66 -3.72 2.11
C THR A 428 -26.08 -4.91 1.37
N GLU A 429 -26.91 -5.93 1.14
CA GLU A 429 -26.52 -7.10 0.36
C GLU A 429 -26.31 -6.76 -1.12
N ARG A 430 -25.27 -7.36 -1.71
CA ARG A 430 -24.93 -7.27 -3.13
C ARG A 430 -24.97 -8.66 -3.75
N THR A 431 -25.40 -8.72 -4.99
CA THR A 431 -25.59 -10.00 -5.68
C THR A 431 -24.49 -10.21 -6.72
N PRO A 432 -23.41 -10.97 -6.42
CA PRO A 432 -22.35 -11.27 -7.37
C PRO A 432 -22.77 -12.32 -8.42
N GLY A 433 -23.94 -12.92 -8.28
CA GLY A 433 -24.42 -13.96 -9.20
C GLY A 433 -23.73 -15.30 -9.06
N THR A 434 -23.24 -15.61 -7.87
CA THR A 434 -22.58 -16.89 -7.53
C THR A 434 -23.03 -17.43 -6.19
N SER A 435 -22.89 -18.73 -6.00
CA SER A 435 -23.07 -19.41 -4.72
C SER A 435 -21.77 -20.00 -4.16
N VAL A 436 -20.60 -19.64 -4.72
CA VAL A 436 -19.31 -20.08 -4.19
C VAL A 436 -18.87 -19.22 -3.03
N ASP A 437 -18.15 -19.82 -2.08
CA ASP A 437 -17.60 -19.09 -0.94
C ASP A 437 -16.54 -18.08 -1.40
N LEU A 438 -16.63 -16.86 -0.88
CA LEU A 438 -15.67 -15.77 -1.10
C LEU A 438 -14.87 -15.55 0.17
N PHE A 439 -13.55 -15.81 0.12
CA PHE A 439 -12.71 -15.90 1.31
C PHE A 439 -11.94 -14.63 1.62
N GLY A 440 -11.46 -13.91 0.60
CA GLY A 440 -10.63 -12.73 0.74
C GLY A 440 -11.14 -11.56 -0.11
N VAL A 441 -10.90 -10.34 0.35
CA VAL A 441 -11.26 -9.11 -0.37
C VAL A 441 -10.26 -8.00 -0.12
N SER A 442 -9.88 -7.27 -1.18
CA SER A 442 -8.97 -6.13 -1.11
C SER A 442 -9.40 -5.01 -2.04
N TYR A 443 -8.91 -3.81 -1.76
CA TYR A 443 -9.10 -2.64 -2.60
C TYR A 443 -7.75 -2.13 -3.12
N SER A 444 -7.68 -1.78 -4.41
CA SER A 444 -6.51 -1.10 -5.00
C SER A 444 -6.61 0.40 -4.75
N GLN A 445 -5.56 1.00 -4.22
CA GLN A 445 -5.40 2.45 -4.04
C GLN A 445 -4.34 2.99 -4.98
#